data_6d066cd14a9e78365c1c7f66ec9d3443
#
_entry.id   6d066cd14a9e78365c1c7f66ec9d3443
#
_cell.length_a   1.000
_cell.length_b   1.000
_cell.length_c   1.000
_cell.angle_alpha   90.00
_cell.angle_beta   90.00
_cell.angle_gamma   90.00
#
_symmetry.space_group_name_H-M   'P 1'
#
loop_
_entity.id
_entity.type
_entity.pdbx_description
1 polymer ?
#
loop_
_entity_poly.entity_id
_entity_poly.type
_entity_poly.pdbx_seq_one_letter_code
_entity_poly.pdbx_strand_id
1 'polypeptide(L)'
;MPVSQSSIPTILAVDDSRVMQGLVQQALGKEYRVLVADNAVDALSTIYHEAVSVLLLDVAMPGIDGLELCRTVRSIPQFQNLPIIMLTARDGAFDKVQGRLAGASEYLTKPFDAQKLSEVVGQVLQLQ
;
A
#
# COMPACT_ATOMS: atom_id res chain seq x y z
N MET A 1 2.65 -10.26 -27.93
CA MET A 1 2.60 -10.04 -27.46
C MET A 1 2.83 -9.45 -26.75
N PRO A 2 3.04 -9.17 -27.03
CA PRO A 2 3.43 -8.53 -26.16
C PRO A 2 2.91 -7.98 -25.04
N VAL A 3 2.47 -8.03 -24.80
CA VAL A 3 2.00 -7.85 -23.63
C VAL A 3 2.83 -7.72 -22.42
N SER A 4 3.87 -8.32 -22.43
CA SER A 4 4.71 -8.41 -21.27
C SER A 4 5.16 -7.07 -20.74
N GLN A 5 5.18 -6.05 -21.56
CA GLN A 5 5.59 -4.77 -21.09
C GLN A 5 4.66 -4.20 -20.09
N SER A 6 3.41 -4.57 -20.17
CA SER A 6 2.43 -4.05 -19.24
C SER A 6 2.50 -4.74 -17.91
N SER A 7 3.40 -5.67 -17.76
CA SER A 7 3.43 -6.49 -16.56
C SER A 7 4.16 -5.85 -15.39
N ILE A 8 4.73 -4.66 -15.55
CA ILE A 8 5.36 -3.99 -14.42
C ILE A 8 4.28 -3.58 -13.42
N PRO A 9 4.32 -4.12 -12.19
CA PRO A 9 3.27 -3.78 -11.22
C PRO A 9 3.34 -2.32 -10.78
N THR A 10 2.20 -1.77 -10.44
CA THR A 10 2.08 -0.42 -9.93
C THR A 10 1.79 -0.48 -8.45
N ILE A 11 2.62 0.22 -7.67
CA ILE A 11 2.48 0.33 -6.22
C ILE A 11 1.96 1.72 -5.91
N LEU A 12 0.89 1.82 -5.14
CA LEU A 12 0.43 3.11 -4.65
C LEU A 12 0.76 3.22 -3.17
N ALA A 13 1.57 4.19 -2.83
CA ALA A 13 1.93 4.45 -1.43
C ALA A 13 1.14 5.65 -0.92
N VAL A 14 0.35 5.42 0.12
CA VAL A 14 -0.48 6.46 0.73
C VAL A 14 0.11 6.81 2.08
N ASP A 15 0.71 7.98 2.17
CA ASP A 15 1.40 8.44 3.37
C ASP A 15 1.53 9.96 3.27
N ASP A 16 1.24 10.67 4.35
CA ASP A 16 1.35 12.12 4.34
C ASP A 16 2.78 12.61 4.56
N SER A 17 3.73 11.71 4.81
CA SER A 17 5.12 12.04 5.02
C SER A 17 5.89 12.00 3.70
N ARG A 18 6.45 13.14 3.29
CA ARG A 18 7.27 13.18 2.07
C ARG A 18 8.53 12.33 2.19
N VAL A 19 9.07 12.25 3.41
CA VAL A 19 10.25 11.42 3.65
C VAL A 19 9.91 9.96 3.38
N MET A 20 8.77 9.49 3.89
CA MET A 20 8.36 8.11 3.69
C MET A 20 8.04 7.85 2.22
N GLN A 21 7.37 8.78 1.53
CA GLN A 21 7.10 8.64 0.10
C GLN A 21 8.41 8.48 -0.68
N GLY A 22 9.40 9.30 -0.36
CA GLY A 22 10.70 9.20 -1.01
C GLY A 22 11.40 7.89 -0.76
N LEU A 23 11.31 7.38 0.48
CA LEU A 23 11.91 6.10 0.83
C LEU A 23 11.28 4.97 0.00
N VAL A 24 9.96 4.97 -0.11
CA VAL A 24 9.26 3.95 -0.88
C VAL A 24 9.64 4.04 -2.36
N GLN A 25 9.67 5.25 -2.92
CA GLN A 25 10.06 5.43 -4.31
C GLN A 25 11.48 4.95 -4.57
N GLN A 26 12.39 5.23 -3.66
CA GLN A 26 13.77 4.81 -3.81
C GLN A 26 13.91 3.30 -3.68
N ALA A 27 13.18 2.72 -2.73
CA ALA A 27 13.28 1.28 -2.47
C ALA A 27 12.67 0.44 -3.59
N LEU A 28 11.58 0.90 -4.19
CA LEU A 28 10.78 0.08 -5.11
C LEU A 28 10.82 0.56 -6.57
N GLY A 29 11.31 1.77 -6.81
CA GLY A 29 11.17 2.39 -8.11
C GLY A 29 11.92 1.74 -9.26
N LYS A 30 12.89 0.88 -8.97
CA LYS A 30 13.62 0.19 -10.02
C LYS A 30 12.86 -0.99 -10.58
N GLU A 31 12.02 -1.62 -9.76
CA GLU A 31 11.31 -2.82 -10.14
C GLU A 31 9.82 -2.57 -10.39
N TYR A 32 9.29 -1.50 -9.84
CA TYR A 32 7.86 -1.22 -9.89
C TYR A 32 7.62 0.23 -10.29
N ARG A 33 6.43 0.47 -10.83
CA ARG A 33 5.95 1.83 -11.03
C ARG A 33 5.36 2.29 -9.70
N VAL A 34 5.95 3.33 -9.10
CA VAL A 34 5.52 3.80 -7.79
C VAL A 34 4.78 5.11 -7.92
N LEU A 35 3.54 5.13 -7.45
CA LEU A 35 2.72 6.33 -7.34
C LEU A 35 2.55 6.65 -5.87
N VAL A 36 2.35 7.92 -5.55
CA VAL A 36 2.15 8.35 -4.17
C VAL A 36 0.91 9.20 -4.04
N ALA A 37 0.27 9.11 -2.88
CA ALA A 37 -0.85 9.98 -2.51
C ALA A 37 -0.66 10.36 -1.05
N ASP A 38 -1.05 11.57 -0.68
CA ASP A 38 -0.85 12.04 0.70
C ASP A 38 -2.16 12.12 1.48
N ASN A 39 -3.24 11.65 0.90
CA ASN A 39 -4.54 11.65 1.57
C ASN A 39 -5.44 10.59 0.93
N ALA A 40 -6.55 10.29 1.61
CA ALA A 40 -7.45 9.23 1.19
C ALA A 40 -8.19 9.56 -0.11
N VAL A 41 -8.56 10.82 -0.31
CA VAL A 41 -9.30 11.21 -1.51
C VAL A 41 -8.46 10.99 -2.76
N ASP A 42 -7.21 11.45 -2.73
CA ASP A 42 -6.30 11.26 -3.86
C ASP A 42 -5.99 9.79 -4.06
N ALA A 43 -5.88 9.03 -2.97
CA ALA A 43 -5.63 7.59 -3.06
C ALA A 43 -6.78 6.89 -3.78
N LEU A 44 -8.01 7.18 -3.40
CA LEU A 44 -9.18 6.56 -4.04
C LEU A 44 -9.26 6.94 -5.51
N SER A 45 -9.01 8.21 -5.83
CA SER A 45 -9.00 8.65 -7.22
C SER A 45 -7.97 7.86 -8.02
N THR A 46 -6.77 7.70 -7.47
CA THR A 46 -5.72 6.96 -8.16
C THR A 46 -6.09 5.50 -8.36
N ILE A 47 -6.67 4.86 -7.35
CA ILE A 47 -7.07 3.46 -7.45
C ILE A 47 -8.08 3.26 -8.57
N TYR A 48 -8.99 4.22 -8.75
CA TYR A 48 -9.99 4.12 -9.82
C TYR A 48 -9.42 4.36 -11.21
N HIS A 49 -8.41 5.21 -11.32
CA HIS A 49 -7.90 5.62 -12.63
C HIS A 49 -6.66 4.86 -13.08
N GLU A 50 -5.97 4.20 -12.16
CA GLU A 50 -4.74 3.47 -12.47
C GLU A 50 -4.91 2.01 -12.08
N ALA A 51 -4.23 1.13 -12.78
CA ALA A 51 -4.25 -0.30 -12.44
C ALA A 51 -3.24 -0.55 -11.32
N VAL A 52 -3.68 -0.37 -10.08
CA VAL A 52 -2.81 -0.52 -8.91
C VAL A 52 -2.72 -1.99 -8.53
N SER A 53 -1.50 -2.48 -8.34
CA SER A 53 -1.24 -3.88 -8.01
C SER A 53 -1.09 -4.10 -6.51
N VAL A 54 -0.57 -3.12 -5.78
CA VAL A 54 -0.39 -3.19 -4.33
C VAL A 54 -0.61 -1.81 -3.75
N LEU A 55 -1.29 -1.76 -2.62
CA LEU A 55 -1.55 -0.53 -1.89
C LEU A 55 -0.78 -0.56 -0.58
N LEU A 56 0.07 0.45 -0.37
CA LEU A 56 0.77 0.65 0.91
C LEU A 56 0.05 1.76 1.65
N LEU A 57 -0.45 1.47 2.85
CA LEU A 57 -1.24 2.44 3.62
C LEU A 57 -0.58 2.72 4.96
N ASP A 58 -0.27 3.99 5.21
CA ASP A 58 0.11 4.43 6.55
C ASP A 58 -1.14 4.40 7.43
N VAL A 59 -1.04 3.77 8.59
CA VAL A 59 -2.17 3.69 9.52
C VAL A 59 -2.52 5.08 10.05
N ALA A 60 -1.51 5.87 10.38
CA ALA A 60 -1.73 7.16 11.04
C ALA A 60 -1.62 8.32 10.04
N MET A 61 -2.76 8.74 9.51
CA MET A 61 -2.83 9.91 8.64
C MET A 61 -3.89 10.87 9.17
N PRO A 62 -3.71 12.18 8.97
CA PRO A 62 -4.75 13.14 9.34
C PRO A 62 -6.02 12.92 8.53
N GLY A 63 -7.16 13.18 9.13
CA GLY A 63 -8.44 13.01 8.47
C GLY A 63 -8.85 11.54 8.45
N ILE A 64 -9.06 10.99 7.26
CA ILE A 64 -9.38 9.58 7.11
C ILE A 64 -8.07 8.80 7.22
N ASP A 65 -7.94 7.99 8.26
CA ASP A 65 -6.71 7.23 8.49
C ASP A 65 -6.65 5.99 7.60
N GLY A 66 -5.50 5.32 7.66
CA GLY A 66 -5.26 4.15 6.82
C GLY A 66 -6.21 3.00 7.07
N LEU A 67 -6.66 2.81 8.32
CA LEU A 67 -7.61 1.75 8.64
C LEU A 67 -8.95 2.00 7.96
N GLU A 68 -9.41 3.22 8.01
CA GLU A 68 -10.69 3.59 7.42
C GLU A 68 -10.61 3.50 5.90
N LEU A 69 -9.50 3.95 5.33
CA LEU A 69 -9.30 3.83 3.88
C LEU A 69 -9.29 2.35 3.46
N CYS A 70 -8.64 1.50 4.24
CA CYS A 70 -8.60 0.07 3.96
C CYS A 70 -10.02 -0.51 3.93
N ARG A 71 -10.84 -0.19 4.91
CA ARG A 71 -12.23 -0.65 4.95
C ARG A 71 -13.00 -0.17 3.73
N THR A 72 -12.79 1.09 3.36
CA THR A 72 -13.47 1.67 2.20
C THR A 72 -13.09 0.93 0.93
N VAL A 73 -11.80 0.68 0.72
CA VAL A 73 -11.34 -0.06 -0.45
C VAL A 73 -11.95 -1.46 -0.48
N ARG A 74 -11.96 -2.14 0.66
CA ARG A 74 -12.51 -3.50 0.73
C ARG A 74 -14.02 -3.54 0.49
N SER A 75 -14.72 -2.45 0.71
CA SER A 75 -16.16 -2.39 0.47
C SER A 75 -16.50 -2.26 -1.01
N ILE A 76 -15.51 -1.97 -1.84
CA ILE A 76 -15.73 -1.81 -3.29
C ILE A 76 -15.45 -3.16 -3.95
N PRO A 77 -16.45 -3.76 -4.60
CA PRO A 77 -16.30 -5.13 -5.12
C PRO A 77 -15.09 -5.35 -6.01
N GLN A 78 -14.78 -4.40 -6.87
CA GLN A 78 -13.65 -4.57 -7.79
C GLN A 78 -12.30 -4.54 -7.10
N PHE A 79 -12.23 -4.12 -5.83
CA PHE A 79 -10.97 -4.01 -5.10
C PHE A 79 -10.88 -4.97 -3.91
N GLN A 80 -11.78 -5.96 -3.85
CA GLN A 80 -11.79 -6.87 -2.70
C GLN A 80 -10.54 -7.73 -2.60
N ASN A 81 -9.87 -7.96 -3.72
CA ASN A 81 -8.66 -8.77 -3.75
C ASN A 81 -7.39 -7.96 -3.94
N LEU A 82 -7.48 -6.65 -3.95
CA LEU A 82 -6.29 -5.80 -4.06
C LEU A 82 -5.39 -5.99 -2.84
N PRO A 83 -4.13 -6.38 -3.01
CA PRO A 83 -3.24 -6.53 -1.86
C PRO A 83 -3.02 -5.20 -1.16
N ILE A 84 -3.18 -5.19 0.15
CA ILE A 84 -3.00 -4.00 0.97
C ILE A 84 -2.00 -4.31 2.06
N ILE A 85 -0.93 -3.53 2.13
CA ILE A 85 0.07 -3.62 3.18
C ILE A 85 -0.10 -2.40 4.08
N MET A 86 -0.34 -2.65 5.38
CA MET A 86 -0.45 -1.57 6.35
C MET A 86 0.93 -1.24 6.90
N LEU A 87 1.25 0.04 6.95
CA LEU A 87 2.48 0.52 7.57
C LEU A 87 2.11 1.05 8.95
N THR A 88 2.66 0.43 9.99
CA THR A 88 2.28 0.74 11.37
C THR A 88 3.46 1.24 12.16
N ALA A 89 3.18 1.96 13.24
CA ALA A 89 4.23 2.38 14.15
C ALA A 89 4.78 1.17 14.90
N ARG A 90 5.95 1.36 15.49
CA ARG A 90 6.57 0.38 16.35
C ARG A 90 5.56 -0.03 17.41
N ASP A 91 5.55 -1.30 17.78
CA ASP A 91 4.62 -1.84 18.77
C ASP A 91 3.17 -1.81 18.32
N GLY A 92 2.92 -1.90 17.06
CA GLY A 92 1.59 -1.80 16.54
C GLY A 92 0.72 -3.03 16.69
N ALA A 93 0.78 -3.72 17.84
CA ALA A 93 -0.04 -4.92 18.02
C ALA A 93 -1.53 -4.60 17.87
N PHE A 94 -1.97 -3.50 18.49
CA PHE A 94 -3.36 -3.07 18.35
C PHE A 94 -3.67 -2.72 16.90
N ASP A 95 -2.75 -2.00 16.27
CA ASP A 95 -2.94 -1.61 14.88
C ASP A 95 -2.96 -2.81 13.95
N LYS A 96 -2.18 -3.85 14.27
CA LYS A 96 -2.19 -5.07 13.46
C LYS A 96 -3.52 -5.78 13.54
N VAL A 97 -4.11 -5.86 14.73
CA VAL A 97 -5.43 -6.46 14.90
C VAL A 97 -6.46 -5.65 14.14
N GLN A 98 -6.44 -4.33 14.29
CA GLN A 98 -7.37 -3.45 13.59
C GLN A 98 -7.21 -3.53 12.08
N GLY A 99 -5.96 -3.60 11.61
CA GLY A 99 -5.70 -3.72 10.19
C GLY A 99 -6.23 -5.02 9.61
N ARG A 100 -6.06 -6.12 10.33
CA ARG A 100 -6.58 -7.40 9.89
C ARG A 100 -8.10 -7.37 9.80
N LEU A 101 -8.75 -6.77 10.80
CA LEU A 101 -10.20 -6.63 10.79
C LEU A 101 -10.66 -5.72 9.66
N ALA A 102 -9.84 -4.74 9.28
CA ALA A 102 -10.15 -3.85 8.17
C ALA A 102 -9.91 -4.48 6.81
N GLY A 103 -9.21 -5.62 6.75
CA GLY A 103 -8.99 -6.34 5.51
C GLY A 103 -7.59 -6.23 4.92
N ALA A 104 -6.59 -5.79 5.70
CA ALA A 104 -5.22 -5.71 5.21
C ALA A 104 -4.67 -7.11 4.92
N SER A 105 -3.86 -7.20 3.87
CA SER A 105 -3.23 -8.46 3.49
C SER A 105 -1.98 -8.73 4.31
N GLU A 106 -1.25 -7.68 4.67
CA GLU A 106 0.02 -7.81 5.35
C GLU A 106 0.32 -6.53 6.13
N TYR A 107 1.32 -6.60 7.00
CA TYR A 107 1.77 -5.46 7.81
C TYR A 107 3.25 -5.27 7.70
N LEU A 108 3.68 -4.02 7.89
CA LEU A 108 5.08 -3.70 7.97
C LEU A 108 5.26 -2.66 9.06
N THR A 109 6.04 -3.00 10.09
CA THR A 109 6.23 -2.13 11.25
C THR A 109 7.35 -1.13 10.98
N LYS A 110 7.07 0.14 11.25
CA LYS A 110 8.10 1.19 11.17
C LYS A 110 8.98 1.15 12.41
N PRO A 111 10.27 1.40 12.28
CA PRO A 111 11.01 1.63 11.03
C PRO A 111 11.29 0.32 10.31
N PHE A 112 11.36 0.38 9.00
CA PHE A 112 11.75 -0.75 8.16
C PHE A 112 12.78 -0.27 7.15
N ASP A 113 13.57 -1.20 6.62
CA ASP A 113 14.53 -0.84 5.58
C ASP A 113 13.99 -1.20 4.20
N ALA A 114 14.71 -0.77 3.17
CA ALA A 114 14.30 -0.97 1.79
C ALA A 114 14.17 -2.45 1.44
N GLN A 115 15.06 -3.27 1.97
CA GLN A 115 15.04 -4.70 1.69
C GLN A 115 13.79 -5.35 2.24
N LYS A 116 13.42 -5.01 3.48
CA LYS A 116 12.22 -5.57 4.10
C LYS A 116 10.97 -5.16 3.34
N LEU A 117 10.89 -3.90 2.94
CA LEU A 117 9.76 -3.42 2.15
C LEU A 117 9.66 -4.19 0.84
N SER A 118 10.76 -4.35 0.14
CA SER A 118 10.80 -5.08 -1.12
C SER A 118 10.36 -6.52 -0.96
N GLU A 119 10.80 -7.17 0.13
CA GLU A 119 10.41 -8.56 0.42
C GLU A 119 8.90 -8.70 0.61
N VAL A 120 8.32 -7.81 1.40
CA VAL A 120 6.90 -7.89 1.70
C VAL A 120 6.06 -7.63 0.45
N VAL A 121 6.46 -6.64 -0.35
CA VAL A 121 5.78 -6.36 -1.61
C VAL A 121 5.85 -7.58 -2.53
N GLY A 122 7.03 -8.18 -2.65
CA GLY A 122 7.19 -9.37 -3.48
C GLY A 122 6.31 -10.52 -3.03
N GLN A 123 6.20 -10.71 -1.71
CA GLN A 123 5.39 -11.77 -1.15
C GLN A 123 3.91 -11.61 -1.50
N VAL A 124 3.36 -10.40 -1.33
CA VAL A 124 1.93 -10.20 -1.62
C VAL A 124 1.64 -10.32 -3.11
N LEU A 125 2.59 -9.94 -3.97
CA LEU A 125 2.40 -10.09 -5.40
C LEU A 125 2.41 -11.55 -5.83
N GLN A 126 3.19 -12.39 -5.17
CA GLN A 126 3.24 -13.81 -5.51
C GLN A 126 2.00 -14.57 -5.11
N LEU A 127 1.23 -14.04 -4.18
CA LEU A 127 0.04 -14.71 -3.68
C LEU A 127 -1.19 -14.47 -4.55
N GLN A 128 -1.05 -13.69 -5.60
CA GLN A 128 -2.18 -13.41 -6.49
C GLN A 128 -2.41 -14.44 -7.55
#